data_9d39f442176f29e93e06a57d844dc9fe
#
_entry.id   9d39f442176f29e93e06a57d844dc9fe
#
_cell.length_a   1.000
_cell.length_b   1.000
_cell.length_c   1.000
_cell.angle_alpha   90.00
_cell.angle_beta   90.00
_cell.angle_gamma   90.00
#
_symmetry.space_group_name_H-M   'P 1'
#
loop_
_entity.id
_entity.type
_entity.pdbx_description
1 polymer ?
#
loop_
_entity_poly.entity_id
_entity_poly.type
_entity_poly.pdbx_seq_one_letter_code
_entity_poly.pdbx_strand_id
1 'polypeptide(L)'
;MQIIAGKARALELESAPTMEVRPTLARARKALFDSMGDWTDGVILDLCAGSGALGLEAASRGSREILMVENNPRHVEVIKRNILKVQKCSVEAEMKVLQASILDTKRIFAEIGEVDVIFADPPYDKSADFFVALLADDVFLENAAHAIIIWEIPDTPGSAGKFMKREYFDEFNIRKFGPTMFLIARFLSDEEE
;
A
#
# COMPACT_ATOMS: atom_id res chain seq x y z
N MET A 1 -10.99 -2.75 12.90
CA MET A 1 -10.97 -1.97 11.64
C MET A 1 -11.86 -2.68 10.63
N GLN A 2 -12.50 -1.97 9.65
CA GLN A 2 -13.54 -2.58 8.80
C GLN A 2 -13.22 -2.37 7.32
N ILE A 3 -13.51 -3.37 6.47
CA ILE A 3 -13.52 -3.24 5.00
C ILE A 3 -14.67 -2.31 4.60
N ILE A 4 -14.40 -1.38 3.68
CA ILE A 4 -15.31 -0.29 3.36
C ILE A 4 -16.23 -0.63 2.18
N ALA A 5 -15.70 -1.31 1.16
CA ALA A 5 -16.43 -1.63 -0.06
C ALA A 5 -16.07 -3.02 -0.62
N GLY A 6 -16.68 -3.39 -1.74
CA GLY A 6 -16.44 -4.66 -2.44
C GLY A 6 -17.13 -5.87 -1.81
N LYS A 7 -16.67 -7.07 -2.19
CA LYS A 7 -17.25 -8.37 -1.79
C LYS A 7 -17.22 -8.61 -0.28
N ALA A 8 -16.19 -8.12 0.43
CA ALA A 8 -16.04 -8.25 1.88
C ALA A 8 -16.51 -7.01 2.66
N ARG A 9 -17.34 -6.15 2.06
CA ARG A 9 -17.84 -4.94 2.72
C ARG A 9 -18.40 -5.23 4.10
N ALA A 10 -18.09 -4.34 5.07
CA ALA A 10 -18.49 -4.40 6.47
C ALA A 10 -17.82 -5.53 7.29
N LEU A 11 -16.90 -6.30 6.71
CA LEU A 11 -16.14 -7.29 7.45
C LEU A 11 -15.18 -6.62 8.44
N GLU A 12 -15.22 -7.03 9.70
CA GLU A 12 -14.30 -6.55 10.72
C GLU A 12 -12.95 -7.28 10.66
N LEU A 13 -11.90 -6.50 10.44
CA LEU A 13 -10.51 -6.95 10.50
C LEU A 13 -9.96 -6.86 11.92
N GLU A 14 -9.14 -7.82 12.29
CA GLU A 14 -8.33 -7.76 13.51
C GLU A 14 -7.27 -6.68 13.36
N SER A 15 -6.99 -5.98 14.46
CA SER A 15 -5.88 -5.03 14.57
C SER A 15 -4.82 -5.59 15.53
N ALA A 16 -3.55 -5.31 15.23
CA ALA A 16 -2.52 -5.66 16.18
C ALA A 16 -2.66 -4.82 17.48
N PRO A 17 -2.33 -5.36 18.64
CA PRO A 17 -2.51 -4.66 19.92
C PRO A 17 -1.81 -3.30 20.03
N THR A 18 -0.76 -3.09 19.24
CA THR A 18 0.03 -1.86 19.17
C THR A 18 -0.46 -0.84 18.14
N MET A 19 -1.49 -1.20 17.35
CA MET A 19 -2.02 -0.32 16.30
C MET A 19 -3.20 0.50 16.84
N GLU A 20 -3.03 1.79 16.87
CA GLU A 20 -4.11 2.72 17.20
C GLU A 20 -5.09 2.85 16.02
N VAL A 21 -6.29 2.29 16.17
CA VAL A 21 -7.35 2.39 15.15
C VAL A 21 -8.05 3.74 15.31
N ARG A 22 -7.74 4.69 14.42
CA ARG A 22 -8.39 6.01 14.40
C ARG A 22 -9.56 6.03 13.41
N PRO A 23 -10.77 6.46 13.81
CA PRO A 23 -11.91 6.60 12.89
C PRO A 23 -11.61 7.50 11.68
N THR A 24 -10.73 8.48 11.84
CA THR A 24 -10.25 9.37 10.79
C THR A 24 -9.52 8.63 9.66
N LEU A 25 -8.73 7.60 10.00
CA LEU A 25 -8.04 6.77 9.01
C LEU A 25 -9.02 6.00 8.10
N ALA A 26 -10.15 5.56 8.63
CA ALA A 26 -11.17 4.89 7.81
C ALA A 26 -11.80 5.83 6.77
N ARG A 27 -12.04 7.11 7.12
CA ARG A 27 -12.54 8.12 6.17
C ARG A 27 -11.50 8.48 5.11
N ALA A 28 -10.25 8.66 5.52
CA ALA A 28 -9.15 8.94 4.59
C ALA A 28 -8.95 7.78 3.61
N ARG A 29 -8.95 6.54 4.10
CA ARG A 29 -8.88 5.33 3.28
C ARG A 29 -10.05 5.26 2.29
N LYS A 30 -11.30 5.50 2.75
CA LYS A 30 -12.46 5.54 1.85
C LYS A 30 -12.26 6.56 0.73
N ALA A 31 -11.92 7.79 1.07
CA ALA A 31 -11.74 8.87 0.10
C ALA A 31 -10.60 8.58 -0.88
N LEU A 32 -9.49 7.99 -0.40
CA LEU A 32 -8.38 7.54 -1.24
C LEU A 32 -8.87 6.52 -2.27
N PHE A 33 -9.46 5.40 -1.83
CA PHE A 33 -9.92 4.35 -2.73
C PHE A 33 -10.98 4.82 -3.72
N ASP A 34 -11.92 5.66 -3.28
CA ASP A 34 -12.96 6.20 -4.16
C ASP A 34 -12.40 7.19 -5.20
N SER A 35 -11.24 7.81 -4.93
CA SER A 35 -10.59 8.75 -5.84
C SER A 35 -9.73 8.08 -6.91
N MET A 36 -9.36 6.81 -6.74
CA MET A 36 -8.46 6.08 -7.63
C MET A 36 -9.18 5.30 -8.75
N GLY A 37 -10.51 5.19 -8.67
CA GLY A 37 -11.30 4.55 -9.73
C GLY A 37 -11.39 3.02 -9.60
N ASP A 38 -11.15 2.30 -10.70
CA ASP A 38 -11.32 0.85 -10.78
C ASP A 38 -10.11 0.10 -10.23
N TRP A 39 -10.36 -0.94 -9.44
CA TRP A 39 -9.36 -1.81 -8.82
C TRP A 39 -9.36 -3.22 -9.40
N THR A 40 -10.22 -3.45 -10.41
CA THR A 40 -10.41 -4.78 -11.00
C THR A 40 -9.14 -5.25 -11.70
N ASP A 41 -8.78 -6.50 -11.45
CA ASP A 41 -7.62 -7.20 -12.02
C ASP A 41 -6.23 -6.60 -11.70
N GLY A 42 -6.16 -5.57 -10.87
CA GLY A 42 -4.89 -4.96 -10.47
C GLY A 42 -4.01 -5.87 -9.62
N VAL A 43 -2.69 -5.75 -9.78
CA VAL A 43 -1.65 -6.37 -8.94
C VAL A 43 -1.16 -5.33 -7.93
N ILE A 44 -1.32 -5.64 -6.65
CA ILE A 44 -1.14 -4.67 -5.56
C ILE A 44 -0.01 -5.10 -4.62
N LEU A 45 0.90 -4.19 -4.37
CA LEU A 45 1.93 -4.33 -3.34
C LEU A 45 1.61 -3.41 -2.16
N ASP A 46 1.38 -3.98 -0.97
CA ASP A 46 1.11 -3.22 0.27
C ASP A 46 2.36 -3.30 1.17
N LEU A 47 3.20 -2.29 1.09
CA LEU A 47 4.41 -2.13 1.90
C LEU A 47 4.05 -1.59 3.29
N CYS A 48 4.63 -2.14 4.34
CA CYS A 48 4.32 -1.81 5.74
C CYS A 48 2.86 -2.10 6.10
N ALA A 49 2.35 -3.27 5.69
CA ALA A 49 0.92 -3.60 5.66
C ALA A 49 0.20 -3.58 7.03
N GLY A 50 0.90 -3.70 8.14
CA GLY A 50 0.35 -3.62 9.49
C GLY A 50 -0.74 -4.68 9.78
N SER A 51 -2.02 -4.32 9.63
CA SER A 51 -3.14 -5.27 9.72
C SER A 51 -3.58 -5.82 8.36
N GLY A 52 -2.98 -5.37 7.28
CA GLY A 52 -3.36 -5.69 5.89
C GLY A 52 -4.55 -4.86 5.38
N ALA A 53 -4.88 -3.74 6.04
CA ALA A 53 -6.13 -3.05 5.74
C ALA A 53 -6.21 -2.43 4.35
N LEU A 54 -5.10 -1.96 3.77
CA LEU A 54 -5.06 -1.39 2.42
C LEU A 54 -5.12 -2.51 1.38
N GLY A 55 -4.26 -3.52 1.49
CA GLY A 55 -4.25 -4.66 0.58
C GLY A 55 -5.57 -5.43 0.58
N LEU A 56 -6.16 -5.68 1.76
CA LEU A 56 -7.43 -6.41 1.88
C LEU A 56 -8.64 -5.59 1.39
N GLU A 57 -8.60 -4.26 1.50
CA GLU A 57 -9.59 -3.37 0.87
C GLU A 57 -9.52 -3.47 -0.66
N ALA A 58 -8.29 -3.45 -1.24
CA ALA A 58 -8.08 -3.61 -2.68
C ALA A 58 -8.58 -5.00 -3.15
N ALA A 59 -8.25 -6.07 -2.44
CA ALA A 59 -8.76 -7.42 -2.71
C ALA A 59 -10.29 -7.47 -2.73
N SER A 60 -10.93 -6.86 -1.74
CA SER A 60 -12.39 -6.78 -1.64
C SER A 60 -13.03 -6.04 -2.82
N ARG A 61 -12.33 -5.08 -3.40
CA ARG A 61 -12.77 -4.27 -4.54
C ARG A 61 -12.48 -4.90 -5.90
N GLY A 62 -11.81 -6.05 -5.96
CA GLY A 62 -11.65 -6.83 -7.19
C GLY A 62 -10.24 -6.93 -7.73
N SER A 63 -9.23 -6.47 -7.02
CA SER A 63 -7.83 -6.69 -7.41
C SER A 63 -7.52 -8.17 -7.52
N ARG A 64 -6.67 -8.54 -8.48
CA ARG A 64 -6.34 -9.93 -8.81
C ARG A 64 -5.36 -10.56 -7.83
N GLU A 65 -4.31 -9.83 -7.52
CA GLU A 65 -3.21 -10.31 -6.69
C GLU A 65 -2.76 -9.24 -5.70
N ILE A 66 -2.51 -9.64 -4.46
CA ILE A 66 -2.05 -8.73 -3.41
C ILE A 66 -0.91 -9.38 -2.65
N LEU A 67 0.24 -8.71 -2.60
CA LEU A 67 1.32 -9.03 -1.68
C LEU A 67 1.38 -7.98 -0.57
N MET A 68 1.21 -8.42 0.66
CA MET A 68 1.35 -7.60 1.86
C MET A 68 2.70 -7.86 2.51
N VAL A 69 3.54 -6.83 2.61
CA VAL A 69 4.88 -6.91 3.23
C VAL A 69 4.83 -6.31 4.62
N GLU A 70 5.24 -7.08 5.60
CA GLU A 70 5.25 -6.65 7.00
C GLU A 70 6.47 -7.23 7.74
N ASN A 71 7.19 -6.39 8.46
CA ASN A 71 8.41 -6.81 9.16
C ASN A 71 8.13 -7.45 10.53
N ASN A 72 7.06 -7.03 11.21
CA ASN A 72 6.72 -7.52 12.54
C ASN A 72 6.00 -8.87 12.46
N PRO A 73 6.57 -9.97 13.02
CA PRO A 73 5.95 -11.29 12.93
C PRO A 73 4.56 -11.36 13.59
N ARG A 74 4.29 -10.55 14.62
CA ARG A 74 2.97 -10.50 15.26
C ARG A 74 1.91 -9.88 14.33
N HIS A 75 2.28 -8.87 13.54
CA HIS A 75 1.39 -8.28 12.54
C HIS A 75 1.17 -9.24 11.37
N VAL A 76 2.20 -9.96 10.93
CA VAL A 76 2.08 -11.01 9.90
C VAL A 76 1.02 -12.05 10.30
N GLU A 77 0.99 -12.50 11.55
CA GLU A 77 -0.04 -13.42 12.01
C GLU A 77 -1.45 -12.80 12.03
N VAL A 78 -1.56 -11.50 12.31
CA VAL A 78 -2.84 -10.77 12.18
C VAL A 78 -3.29 -10.73 10.72
N ILE A 79 -2.39 -10.40 9.79
CA ILE A 79 -2.68 -10.36 8.34
C ILE A 79 -3.18 -11.74 7.87
N LYS A 80 -2.50 -12.82 8.23
CA LYS A 80 -2.92 -14.19 7.87
C LYS A 80 -4.36 -14.51 8.30
N ARG A 81 -4.72 -14.14 9.54
CA ARG A 81 -6.10 -14.34 10.03
C ARG A 81 -7.10 -13.46 9.28
N ASN A 82 -6.73 -12.24 8.96
CA ASN A 82 -7.57 -11.34 8.18
C ASN A 82 -7.77 -11.82 6.74
N ILE A 83 -6.73 -12.35 6.08
CA ILE A 83 -6.84 -13.01 4.77
C ILE A 83 -7.91 -14.12 4.82
N LEU A 84 -7.82 -15.03 5.81
CA LEU A 84 -8.79 -16.11 5.96
C LEU A 84 -10.24 -15.63 6.17
N LYS A 85 -10.43 -14.47 6.84
CA LYS A 85 -11.75 -13.86 6.97
C LYS A 85 -12.26 -13.31 5.65
N VAL A 86 -11.41 -12.61 4.88
CA VAL A 86 -11.76 -12.01 3.59
C VAL A 86 -12.08 -13.08 2.55
N GLN A 87 -11.33 -14.17 2.50
CA GLN A 87 -11.58 -15.32 1.62
C GLN A 87 -12.98 -15.92 1.83
N LYS A 88 -13.48 -15.95 3.07
CA LYS A 88 -14.86 -16.43 3.36
C LYS A 88 -15.96 -15.55 2.76
N CYS A 89 -15.64 -14.35 2.30
CA CYS A 89 -16.56 -13.41 1.64
C CYS A 89 -16.57 -13.58 0.11
N SER A 90 -16.12 -14.71 -0.44
CA SER A 90 -16.03 -14.99 -1.88
C SER A 90 -15.15 -13.97 -2.63
N VAL A 91 -14.11 -13.46 -1.96
CA VAL A 91 -13.05 -12.68 -2.60
C VAL A 91 -12.10 -13.68 -3.28
N GLU A 92 -11.93 -13.53 -4.60
CA GLU A 92 -11.16 -14.46 -5.44
C GLU A 92 -9.69 -14.07 -5.60
N ALA A 93 -9.32 -12.90 -5.09
CA ALA A 93 -7.96 -12.38 -5.16
C ALA A 93 -6.93 -13.36 -4.56
N GLU A 94 -5.78 -13.50 -5.20
CA GLU A 94 -4.64 -14.16 -4.60
C GLU A 94 -4.03 -13.22 -3.55
N MET A 95 -4.07 -13.60 -2.29
CA MET A 95 -3.60 -12.78 -1.17
C MET A 95 -2.47 -13.48 -0.44
N LYS A 96 -1.30 -12.85 -0.44
CA LYS A 96 -0.09 -13.33 0.23
C LYS A 96 0.37 -12.33 1.29
N VAL A 97 1.09 -12.82 2.31
CA VAL A 97 1.84 -11.99 3.23
C VAL A 97 3.27 -12.47 3.32
N LEU A 98 4.19 -11.55 3.15
CA LEU A 98 5.63 -11.78 3.23
C LEU A 98 6.20 -11.10 4.48
N GLN A 99 6.83 -11.87 5.36
CA GLN A 99 7.60 -11.29 6.44
C GLN A 99 8.96 -10.83 5.92
N ALA A 100 9.09 -9.54 5.66
CA ALA A 100 10.29 -8.91 5.12
C ALA A 100 10.40 -7.44 5.52
N SER A 101 11.59 -6.88 5.35
CA SER A 101 11.77 -5.43 5.30
C SER A 101 11.24 -4.89 3.98
N ILE A 102 10.71 -3.69 3.98
CA ILE A 102 10.35 -2.93 2.75
C ILE A 102 11.56 -2.73 1.81
N LEU A 103 12.79 -2.82 2.32
CA LEU A 103 14.01 -2.72 1.53
C LEU A 103 14.53 -4.07 0.98
N ASP A 104 13.84 -5.16 1.24
CA ASP A 104 14.15 -6.49 0.69
C ASP A 104 13.55 -6.65 -0.72
N THR A 105 13.79 -5.68 -1.60
CA THR A 105 13.15 -5.51 -2.92
C THR A 105 13.27 -6.75 -3.79
N LYS A 106 14.46 -7.37 -3.87
CA LYS A 106 14.68 -8.61 -4.63
C LYS A 106 13.78 -9.74 -4.17
N ARG A 107 13.58 -9.89 -2.86
CA ARG A 107 12.72 -10.93 -2.32
C ARG A 107 11.25 -10.60 -2.52
N ILE A 108 10.88 -9.33 -2.41
CA ILE A 108 9.52 -8.86 -2.61
C ILE A 108 9.09 -9.12 -4.06
N PHE A 109 9.86 -8.66 -5.03
CA PHE A 109 9.49 -8.81 -6.44
C PHE A 109 9.68 -10.23 -7.00
N ALA A 110 10.45 -11.08 -6.34
CA ALA A 110 10.46 -12.51 -6.62
C ALA A 110 9.13 -13.21 -6.28
N GLU A 111 8.31 -12.63 -5.38
CA GLU A 111 7.02 -13.19 -4.95
C GLU A 111 5.82 -12.64 -5.75
N ILE A 112 5.93 -11.47 -6.39
CA ILE A 112 4.78 -10.82 -7.04
C ILE A 112 5.10 -10.36 -8.48
N GLY A 113 6.36 -10.08 -8.84
CA GLY A 113 6.72 -9.49 -10.13
C GLY A 113 6.30 -8.03 -10.26
N GLU A 114 5.97 -7.61 -11.49
CA GLU A 114 5.50 -6.25 -11.79
C GLU A 114 4.17 -5.95 -11.09
N VAL A 115 3.97 -4.70 -10.68
CA VAL A 115 2.82 -4.25 -9.91
C VAL A 115 2.17 -3.02 -10.52
N ASP A 116 0.85 -2.90 -10.36
CA ASP A 116 0.08 -1.74 -10.84
C ASP A 116 -0.02 -0.63 -9.78
N VAL A 117 -0.12 -1.02 -8.49
CA VAL A 117 -0.25 -0.07 -7.39
C VAL A 117 0.60 -0.50 -6.20
N ILE A 118 1.31 0.46 -5.63
CA ILE A 118 2.11 0.30 -4.42
C ILE A 118 1.52 1.17 -3.32
N PHE A 119 1.06 0.56 -2.24
CA PHE A 119 0.73 1.25 -0.99
C PHE A 119 1.92 1.24 -0.05
N ALA A 120 2.13 2.35 0.67
CA ALA A 120 3.08 2.41 1.76
C ALA A 120 2.62 3.35 2.87
N ASP A 121 2.48 2.81 4.08
CA ASP A 121 2.19 3.54 5.32
C ASP A 121 3.28 3.21 6.38
N PRO A 122 4.53 3.62 6.14
CA PRO A 122 5.63 3.34 7.04
C PRO A 122 5.59 4.22 8.29
N PRO A 123 6.29 3.81 9.38
CA PRO A 123 6.48 4.67 10.55
C PRO A 123 7.06 6.03 10.15
N TYR A 124 6.46 7.11 10.67
CA TYR A 124 6.75 8.48 10.25
C TYR A 124 8.23 8.89 10.39
N ASP A 125 8.91 8.37 11.42
CA ASP A 125 10.32 8.63 11.69
C ASP A 125 11.25 8.04 10.62
N LYS A 126 10.82 7.00 9.89
CA LYS A 126 11.58 6.30 8.84
C LYS A 126 11.03 6.53 7.44
N SER A 127 9.86 7.15 7.32
CA SER A 127 9.12 7.25 6.07
C SER A 127 9.93 7.89 4.94
N ALA A 128 10.59 9.01 5.20
CA ALA A 128 11.40 9.69 4.19
C ALA A 128 12.66 8.89 3.80
N ASP A 129 13.31 8.24 4.77
CA ASP A 129 14.51 7.44 4.52
C ASP A 129 14.18 6.20 3.68
N PHE A 130 13.07 5.53 3.97
CA PHE A 130 12.58 4.41 3.17
C PHE A 130 12.20 4.83 1.75
N PHE A 131 11.52 5.96 1.61
CA PHE A 131 11.16 6.48 0.30
C PHE A 131 12.38 6.74 -0.57
N VAL A 132 13.40 7.45 -0.04
CA VAL A 132 14.65 7.73 -0.76
C VAL A 132 15.43 6.45 -1.07
N ALA A 133 15.48 5.50 -0.13
CA ALA A 133 16.18 4.24 -0.34
C ALA A 133 15.54 3.38 -1.45
N LEU A 134 14.21 3.35 -1.54
CA LEU A 134 13.52 2.66 -2.62
C LEU A 134 13.72 3.32 -3.98
N LEU A 135 13.74 4.66 -4.04
CA LEU A 135 14.04 5.38 -5.28
C LEU A 135 15.51 5.26 -5.73
N ALA A 136 16.39 4.76 -4.89
CA ALA A 136 17.79 4.47 -5.22
C ALA A 136 18.03 2.97 -5.51
N ASP A 137 16.98 2.15 -5.52
CA ASP A 137 17.07 0.70 -5.74
C ASP A 137 16.59 0.36 -7.15
N ASP A 138 17.51 -0.07 -8.01
CA ASP A 138 17.22 -0.41 -9.41
C ASP A 138 16.15 -1.50 -9.53
N VAL A 139 16.20 -2.53 -8.67
CA VAL A 139 15.21 -3.62 -8.67
C VAL A 139 13.82 -3.10 -8.35
N PHE A 140 13.72 -2.14 -7.43
CA PHE A 140 12.45 -1.49 -7.12
C PHE A 140 11.93 -0.70 -8.32
N LEU A 141 12.77 0.13 -8.93
CA LEU A 141 12.37 0.99 -10.05
C LEU A 141 11.96 0.18 -11.28
N GLU A 142 12.72 -0.87 -11.63
CA GLU A 142 12.40 -1.77 -12.75
C GLU A 142 11.01 -2.42 -12.60
N ASN A 143 10.69 -2.93 -11.41
CA ASN A 143 9.42 -3.62 -11.16
C ASN A 143 8.26 -2.68 -10.82
N ALA A 144 8.55 -1.44 -10.46
CA ALA A 144 7.56 -0.39 -10.19
C ALA A 144 7.28 0.49 -11.43
N ALA A 145 7.92 0.23 -12.57
CA ALA A 145 7.69 0.97 -13.80
C ALA A 145 6.19 0.98 -14.13
N HIS A 146 5.64 2.16 -14.46
CA HIS A 146 4.20 2.42 -14.66
C HIS A 146 3.30 2.32 -13.40
N ALA A 147 3.79 1.77 -12.29
CA ALA A 147 2.98 1.64 -11.08
C ALA A 147 2.58 3.00 -10.50
N ILE A 148 1.42 3.03 -9.87
CA ILE A 148 1.01 4.16 -9.04
C ILE A 148 1.49 3.90 -7.61
N ILE A 149 2.35 4.75 -7.08
CA ILE A 149 2.71 4.73 -5.67
C ILE A 149 1.78 5.63 -4.85
N ILE A 150 1.29 5.11 -3.75
CA ILE A 150 0.44 5.80 -2.77
C ILE A 150 1.16 5.72 -1.42
N TRP A 151 1.81 6.80 -1.06
CA TRP A 151 2.66 6.86 0.14
C TRP A 151 2.07 7.77 1.18
N GLU A 152 1.80 7.26 2.39
CA GLU A 152 1.37 8.12 3.49
C GLU A 152 2.55 8.96 3.99
N ILE A 153 2.34 10.28 4.04
CA ILE A 153 3.36 11.22 4.52
C ILE A 153 2.85 11.97 5.76
N PRO A 154 3.74 12.30 6.71
CA PRO A 154 3.37 13.05 7.91
C PRO A 154 2.80 14.42 7.56
N ASP A 155 1.66 14.78 8.14
CA ASP A 155 1.09 16.14 8.02
C ASP A 155 1.77 17.10 9.02
N THR A 156 3.07 17.30 8.82
CA THR A 156 3.87 18.24 9.63
C THR A 156 4.55 19.27 8.74
N PRO A 157 4.83 20.50 9.24
CA PRO A 157 5.49 21.52 8.46
C PRO A 157 6.80 21.04 7.83
N GLY A 158 6.91 21.17 6.50
CA GLY A 158 8.10 20.79 5.74
C GLY A 158 8.21 19.29 5.41
N SER A 159 7.34 18.42 5.91
CA SER A 159 7.40 16.98 5.63
C SER A 159 7.28 16.68 4.13
N ALA A 160 6.33 17.31 3.45
CA ALA A 160 6.11 17.12 2.01
C ALA A 160 7.37 17.35 1.17
N GLY A 161 8.22 18.31 1.55
CA GLY A 161 9.46 18.63 0.83
C GLY A 161 10.44 17.45 0.71
N LYS A 162 10.42 16.53 1.67
CA LYS A 162 11.29 15.34 1.67
C LYS A 162 10.91 14.32 0.60
N PHE A 163 9.67 14.40 0.11
CA PHE A 163 9.10 13.49 -0.88
C PHE A 163 9.00 14.10 -2.27
N MET A 164 9.48 15.34 -2.47
CA MET A 164 9.42 16.07 -3.75
C MET A 164 10.50 15.60 -4.74
N LYS A 165 10.42 14.33 -5.14
CA LYS A 165 11.32 13.61 -6.06
C LYS A 165 10.67 13.46 -7.44
N ARG A 166 10.26 14.59 -8.04
CA ARG A 166 9.49 14.63 -9.29
C ARG A 166 10.20 14.00 -10.48
N GLU A 167 11.52 13.91 -10.45
CA GLU A 167 12.36 13.31 -11.47
C GLU A 167 12.12 11.81 -11.70
N TYR A 168 11.40 11.15 -10.81
CA TYR A 168 11.07 9.71 -10.90
C TYR A 168 9.64 9.46 -11.39
N PHE A 169 8.85 10.52 -11.67
CA PHE A 169 7.41 10.35 -11.86
C PHE A 169 6.87 11.16 -13.05
N ASP A 170 5.99 10.54 -13.85
CA ASP A 170 5.19 11.21 -14.89
C ASP A 170 4.08 12.05 -14.26
N GLU A 171 3.38 11.46 -13.28
CA GLU A 171 2.34 12.13 -12.52
C GLU A 171 2.74 12.22 -11.06
N PHE A 172 2.58 13.40 -10.49
CA PHE A 172 2.96 13.65 -9.09
C PHE A 172 1.96 14.57 -8.41
N ASN A 173 1.31 14.07 -7.36
CA ASN A 173 0.32 14.82 -6.61
C ASN A 173 0.41 14.54 -5.10
N ILE A 174 0.25 15.57 -4.28
CA ILE A 174 0.10 15.40 -2.83
C ILE A 174 -1.33 15.79 -2.47
N ARG A 175 -2.10 14.84 -1.93
CA ARG A 175 -3.49 15.02 -1.54
C ARG A 175 -3.68 14.85 -0.05
N LYS A 176 -4.51 15.73 0.54
CA LYS A 176 -4.89 15.66 1.95
C LYS A 176 -6.31 15.14 2.08
N PHE A 177 -6.47 14.09 2.89
CA PHE A 177 -7.75 13.50 3.23
C PHE A 177 -7.95 13.57 4.76
N GLY A 178 -8.58 14.65 5.21
CA GLY A 178 -8.68 14.94 6.64
C GLY A 178 -7.31 15.24 7.25
N PRO A 179 -6.86 14.52 8.29
CA PRO A 179 -5.53 14.69 8.89
C PRO A 179 -4.45 13.86 8.21
N THR A 180 -4.79 13.06 7.21
CA THR A 180 -3.86 12.18 6.50
C THR A 180 -3.47 12.80 5.16
N MET A 181 -2.19 12.77 4.84
CA MET A 181 -1.64 13.28 3.60
C MET A 181 -0.98 12.14 2.83
N PHE A 182 -1.28 12.03 1.53
CA PHE A 182 -0.70 11.03 0.64
C PHE A 182 0.03 11.68 -0.52
N LEU A 183 1.22 11.20 -0.81
CA LEU A 183 1.81 11.28 -2.12
C LEU A 183 1.11 10.25 -3.01
N ILE A 184 0.59 10.67 -4.16
CA ILE A 184 0.05 9.82 -5.21
C ILE A 184 0.81 10.18 -6.47
N ALA A 185 1.61 9.25 -6.97
CA ALA A 185 2.47 9.48 -8.11
C ALA A 185 2.54 8.24 -9.01
N ARG A 186 2.73 8.43 -10.32
CA ARG A 186 2.99 7.36 -11.28
C ARG A 186 4.46 7.38 -11.63
N PHE A 187 5.14 6.24 -11.52
CA PHE A 187 6.53 6.10 -11.95
C PHE A 187 6.66 6.33 -13.46
N LEU A 188 7.80 6.89 -13.84
CA LEU A 188 8.20 6.98 -15.24
C LEU A 188 8.16 5.59 -15.88
N SER A 189 7.72 5.56 -17.11
CA SER A 189 7.91 4.41 -17.99
C SER A 189 9.19 4.61 -18.78
N ASP A 190 9.99 3.59 -18.91
CA ASP A 190 10.98 3.54 -19.97
C ASP A 190 10.19 3.45 -21.30
N GLU A 191 9.76 4.60 -21.86
CA GLU A 191 9.28 4.62 -23.23
C GLU A 191 10.47 4.23 -24.11
N GLU A 192 10.32 3.13 -24.83
CA GLU A 192 11.26 2.73 -25.90
C GLU A 192 11.44 3.91 -26.87
N GLU A 193 12.67 4.44 -26.95
CA GLU A 193 13.09 5.30 -28.06
C GLU A 193 13.07 4.56 -29.40
#